data_90696761ad303c4aa41efd9551fe5806
#
_entry.id   90696761ad303c4aa41efd9551fe5806
#
_cell.length_a   1.000
_cell.length_b   1.000
_cell.length_c   1.000
_cell.angle_alpha   90.00
_cell.angle_beta   90.00
_cell.angle_gamma   90.00
#
_symmetry.space_group_name_H-M   'P 1'
#
loop_
_entity.id
_entity.type
_entity.pdbx_description
1 polymer ?
#
loop_
_entity_poly.entity_id
_entity_poly.type
_entity_poly.pdbx_seq_one_letter_code
_entity_poly.pdbx_strand_id
1 'polypeptide(L)'
;MEAVTLTNISKRYGSVEALRGVSLSVAPGELFGIIGPDGAGKTSLFRILTTLLLADGGSASVCGLDVVKDYKAIRRRVGYMPGRFSLYPDLTVEENLNFFATVFHTTIEENYDLVRDIYRTDRTFPQAPRRRRCPAA
;
A
#
# COMPACT_ATOMS: atom_id res chain seq x y z
N MET A 1 16.60 7.93 13.88
CA MET A 1 15.32 8.46 13.34
C MET A 1 14.42 7.27 13.07
N GLU A 2 13.20 7.24 13.59
CA GLU A 2 12.26 6.14 13.40
C GLU A 2 11.74 6.12 11.96
N ALA A 3 11.45 4.92 11.45
CA ALA A 3 10.82 4.74 10.14
C ALA A 3 9.36 5.17 10.16
N VAL A 4 8.66 4.87 11.25
CA VAL A 4 7.28 5.28 11.48
C VAL A 4 7.14 5.77 12.92
N THR A 5 6.43 6.87 13.11
CA THR A 5 6.03 7.35 14.44
C THR A 5 4.58 7.76 14.42
N LEU A 6 3.81 7.29 15.39
CA LEU A 6 2.43 7.66 15.65
C LEU A 6 2.32 8.23 17.07
N THR A 7 1.63 9.34 17.22
CA THR A 7 1.38 9.97 18.53
C THR A 7 -0.08 10.30 18.67
N ASN A 8 -0.79 9.58 19.57
CA ASN A 8 -2.20 9.78 19.92
C ASN A 8 -3.14 9.81 18.70
N ILE A 9 -2.90 8.98 17.69
CA ILE A 9 -3.74 8.93 16.49
C ILE A 9 -5.15 8.46 16.84
N SER A 10 -6.13 9.28 16.47
CA SER A 10 -7.55 8.97 16.60
C SER A 10 -8.27 9.07 15.27
N LYS A 11 -9.28 8.20 15.08
CA LYS A 11 -10.13 8.20 13.89
C LYS A 11 -11.53 7.71 14.22
N ARG A 12 -12.54 8.46 13.78
CA ARG A 12 -13.96 8.12 13.94
C ARG A 12 -14.65 8.00 12.58
N TYR A 13 -15.65 7.15 12.53
CA TYR A 13 -16.58 7.00 11.41
C TYR A 13 -18.00 7.07 11.97
N GLY A 14 -18.61 8.24 11.87
CA GLY A 14 -19.89 8.51 12.56
C GLY A 14 -19.76 8.30 14.08
N SER A 15 -20.51 7.36 14.63
CA SER A 15 -20.48 7.01 16.07
C SER A 15 -19.38 6.01 16.43
N VAL A 16 -18.74 5.38 15.44
CA VAL A 16 -17.71 4.34 15.66
C VAL A 16 -16.33 4.98 15.77
N GLU A 17 -15.65 4.76 16.89
CA GLU A 17 -14.28 5.18 17.12
C GLU A 17 -13.33 4.04 16.72
N ALA A 18 -12.78 4.14 15.50
CA ALA A 18 -11.94 3.11 14.93
C ALA A 18 -10.50 3.13 15.47
N LEU A 19 -9.98 4.30 15.83
CA LEU A 19 -8.67 4.46 16.47
C LEU A 19 -8.82 5.40 17.69
N ARG A 20 -8.26 4.98 18.84
CA ARG A 20 -8.43 5.64 20.12
C ARG A 20 -7.06 6.01 20.72
N GLY A 21 -6.45 7.08 20.20
CA GLY A 21 -5.17 7.57 20.73
C GLY A 21 -4.02 6.59 20.54
N VAL A 22 -3.90 5.98 19.37
CA VAL A 22 -2.85 5.00 19.08
C VAL A 22 -1.49 5.68 18.98
N SER A 23 -0.53 5.19 19.76
CA SER A 23 0.86 5.64 19.72
C SER A 23 1.77 4.43 19.56
N LEU A 24 2.71 4.49 18.62
CA LEU A 24 3.75 3.49 18.41
C LEU A 24 4.90 4.08 17.59
N SER A 25 6.04 3.40 17.61
CA SER A 25 7.16 3.68 16.71
C SER A 25 7.67 2.38 16.10
N VAL A 26 8.25 2.49 14.90
CA VAL A 26 8.86 1.38 14.15
C VAL A 26 10.25 1.84 13.72
N ALA A 27 11.26 1.04 13.99
CA ALA A 27 12.63 1.32 13.62
C ALA A 27 12.88 1.09 12.12
N PRO A 28 13.89 1.72 11.52
CA PRO A 28 14.30 1.43 10.15
C PRO A 28 14.73 -0.03 9.99
N GLY A 29 14.25 -0.68 8.90
CA GLY A 29 14.58 -2.08 8.60
C GLY A 29 13.81 -3.11 9.44
N GLU A 30 12.92 -2.67 10.32
CA GLU A 30 12.10 -3.56 11.14
C GLU A 30 10.92 -4.13 10.35
N LEU A 31 10.69 -5.44 10.48
CA LEU A 31 9.47 -6.10 10.04
C LEU A 31 8.43 -6.00 11.17
N PHE A 32 7.48 -5.09 11.02
CA PHE A 32 6.47 -4.81 12.03
C PHE A 32 5.08 -5.31 11.61
N GLY A 33 4.40 -6.03 12.51
CA GLY A 33 3.06 -6.58 12.28
C GLY A 33 2.03 -6.00 13.24
N ILE A 34 0.83 -5.67 12.73
CA ILE A 34 -0.33 -5.26 13.52
C ILE A 34 -1.37 -6.38 13.47
N ILE A 35 -1.63 -7.00 14.63
CA ILE A 35 -2.56 -8.10 14.80
C ILE A 35 -3.81 -7.62 15.55
N GLY A 36 -4.96 -8.14 15.20
CA GLY A 36 -6.22 -7.83 15.86
C GLY A 36 -7.43 -8.30 15.05
N PRO A 37 -8.62 -8.33 15.65
CA PRO A 37 -9.86 -8.76 15.00
C PRO A 37 -10.27 -7.85 13.83
N ASP A 38 -11.23 -8.29 13.05
CA ASP A 38 -11.82 -7.45 12.01
C ASP A 38 -12.55 -6.26 12.65
N GLY A 39 -12.43 -5.09 12.01
CA GLY A 39 -12.95 -3.85 12.57
C GLY A 39 -12.06 -3.15 13.59
N ALA A 40 -10.93 -3.73 14.03
CA ALA A 40 -10.02 -3.14 15.01
C ALA A 40 -9.24 -1.88 14.54
N GLY A 41 -9.57 -1.34 13.38
CA GLY A 41 -8.95 -0.10 12.87
C GLY A 41 -7.62 -0.28 12.12
N LYS A 42 -7.09 -1.51 11.96
CA LYS A 42 -5.81 -1.79 11.29
C LYS A 42 -5.69 -1.11 9.92
N THR A 43 -6.69 -1.31 9.07
CA THR A 43 -6.73 -0.71 7.72
C THR A 43 -6.79 0.82 7.78
N SER A 44 -7.51 1.39 8.75
CA SER A 44 -7.56 2.84 8.93
C SER A 44 -6.18 3.40 9.29
N LEU A 45 -5.45 2.71 10.16
CA LEU A 45 -4.11 3.08 10.55
C LEU A 45 -3.14 3.05 9.36
N PHE A 46 -3.12 1.96 8.57
CA PHE A 46 -2.30 1.89 7.37
C PHE A 46 -2.66 2.95 6.34
N ARG A 47 -3.95 3.27 6.17
CA ARG A 47 -4.38 4.34 5.26
C ARG A 47 -3.93 5.72 5.72
N ILE A 48 -3.85 5.97 7.02
CA ILE A 48 -3.30 7.23 7.57
C ILE A 48 -1.81 7.30 7.27
N LEU A 49 -1.03 6.25 7.56
CA LEU A 49 0.40 6.20 7.29
C LEU A 49 0.75 6.34 5.80
N THR A 50 -0.09 5.79 4.92
CA THR A 50 0.08 5.91 3.47
C THR A 50 -0.59 7.15 2.86
N THR A 51 -1.04 8.07 3.71
CA THR A 51 -1.64 9.37 3.31
C THR A 51 -2.94 9.25 2.50
N LEU A 52 -3.62 8.10 2.59
CA LEU A 52 -4.91 7.85 1.92
C LEU A 52 -6.11 8.25 2.80
N LEU A 53 -5.87 8.54 4.07
CA LEU A 53 -6.88 8.91 5.05
C LEU A 53 -6.29 9.93 6.04
N LEU A 54 -7.06 10.93 6.41
CA LEU A 54 -6.70 11.87 7.45
C LEU A 54 -7.12 11.34 8.83
N ALA A 55 -6.24 11.47 9.81
CA ALA A 55 -6.59 11.28 11.22
C ALA A 55 -7.49 12.43 11.69
N ASP A 56 -8.32 12.18 12.70
CA ASP A 56 -9.14 13.22 13.33
C ASP A 56 -8.37 13.88 14.50
N GLY A 57 -7.35 13.20 15.04
CA GLY A 57 -6.45 13.74 16.06
C GLY A 57 -5.12 13.02 16.10
N GLY A 58 -4.17 13.63 16.78
CA GLY A 58 -2.80 13.13 16.87
C GLY A 58 -1.91 13.54 15.70
N SER A 59 -0.71 12.99 15.65
CA SER A 59 0.25 13.22 14.58
C SER A 59 0.94 11.93 14.16
N ALA A 60 1.32 11.82 12.89
CA ALA A 60 2.04 10.69 12.35
C ALA A 60 3.16 11.15 11.41
N SER A 61 4.26 10.41 11.41
CA SER A 61 5.35 10.62 10.45
C SER A 61 5.84 9.29 9.87
N VAL A 62 6.31 9.36 8.63
CA VAL A 62 6.92 8.24 7.90
C VAL A 62 8.26 8.72 7.35
N CYS A 63 9.35 8.04 7.72
CA CYS A 63 10.72 8.44 7.39
C CYS A 63 11.02 9.91 7.75
N GLY A 64 10.49 10.38 8.90
CA GLY A 64 10.62 11.75 9.36
C GLY A 64 9.74 12.78 8.65
N LEU A 65 8.91 12.36 7.69
CA LEU A 65 7.98 13.20 6.93
C LEU A 65 6.59 13.18 7.57
N ASP A 66 5.97 14.34 7.74
CA ASP A 66 4.61 14.47 8.29
C ASP A 66 3.57 13.96 7.28
N VAL A 67 2.65 13.07 7.72
CA VAL A 67 1.67 12.42 6.83
C VAL A 67 0.66 13.39 6.21
N VAL A 68 0.48 14.58 6.78
CA VAL A 68 -0.44 15.59 6.28
C VAL A 68 0.30 16.61 5.39
N LYS A 69 1.42 17.12 5.86
CA LYS A 69 2.17 18.19 5.17
C LYS A 69 2.99 17.65 3.99
N ASP A 70 3.63 16.49 4.19
CA ASP A 70 4.59 15.93 3.24
C ASP A 70 4.03 14.76 2.44
N TYR A 71 2.70 14.66 2.30
CA TYR A 71 2.02 13.51 1.69
C TYR A 71 2.53 13.16 0.30
N LYS A 72 2.91 14.15 -0.53
CA LYS A 72 3.47 13.89 -1.87
C LYS A 72 4.83 13.20 -1.82
N ALA A 73 5.68 13.59 -0.87
CA ALA A 73 7.00 12.99 -0.67
C ALA A 73 6.89 11.57 -0.10
N ILE A 74 5.94 11.33 0.82
CA ILE A 74 5.65 10.00 1.37
C ILE A 74 5.17 9.05 0.26
N ARG A 75 4.19 9.47 -0.56
CA ARG A 75 3.66 8.64 -1.66
C ARG A 75 4.69 8.22 -2.70
N ARG A 76 5.81 8.91 -2.81
CA ARG A 76 6.93 8.52 -3.67
C ARG A 76 7.86 7.48 -3.03
N ARG A 77 7.74 7.24 -1.72
CA ARG A 77 8.64 6.36 -0.94
C ARG A 77 7.96 5.10 -0.42
N VAL A 78 6.63 5.09 -0.32
CA VAL A 78 5.88 3.99 0.24
C VAL A 78 5.08 3.25 -0.81
N GLY A 79 5.04 1.92 -0.71
CA GLY A 79 4.08 1.07 -1.41
C GLY A 79 2.93 0.69 -0.47
N TYR A 80 1.72 0.66 -0.99
CA TYR A 80 0.54 0.21 -0.25
C TYR A 80 -0.16 -0.91 -0.99
N MET A 81 -0.25 -2.06 -0.33
CA MET A 81 -1.03 -3.20 -0.82
C MET A 81 -2.33 -3.29 -0.02
N PRO A 82 -3.50 -2.99 -0.62
CA PRO A 82 -4.78 -3.12 0.07
C PRO A 82 -5.14 -4.58 0.31
N GLY A 83 -5.88 -4.85 1.39
CA GLY A 83 -6.36 -6.20 1.71
C GLY A 83 -7.44 -6.73 0.75
N ARG A 84 -7.97 -5.90 -0.13
CA ARG A 84 -8.86 -6.30 -1.22
C ARG A 84 -8.09 -6.31 -2.53
N PHE A 85 -8.44 -7.24 -3.40
CA PHE A 85 -7.91 -7.33 -4.74
C PHE A 85 -8.07 -5.99 -5.47
N SER A 86 -6.97 -5.39 -5.91
CA SER A 86 -6.92 -4.03 -6.48
C SER A 86 -6.59 -4.00 -7.97
N LEU A 87 -6.36 -5.17 -8.57
CA LEU A 87 -6.15 -5.28 -10.02
C LEU A 87 -7.50 -5.28 -10.74
N TYR A 88 -7.49 -4.86 -11.98
CA TYR A 88 -8.67 -4.87 -12.83
C TYR A 88 -9.00 -6.31 -13.26
N PRO A 89 -10.13 -6.90 -12.82
CA PRO A 89 -10.44 -8.31 -13.07
C PRO A 89 -10.72 -8.60 -14.55
N ASP A 90 -11.13 -7.58 -15.31
CA ASP A 90 -11.40 -7.68 -16.74
C ASP A 90 -10.13 -7.67 -17.60
N LEU A 91 -9.01 -7.26 -17.02
CA LEU A 91 -7.70 -7.22 -17.68
C LEU A 91 -6.91 -8.52 -17.40
N THR A 92 -6.10 -8.91 -18.36
CA THR A 92 -5.08 -9.94 -18.16
C THR A 92 -4.00 -9.46 -17.17
N VAL A 93 -3.15 -10.37 -16.69
CA VAL A 93 -2.01 -10.01 -15.84
C VAL A 93 -1.09 -9.02 -16.57
N GLU A 94 -0.81 -9.26 -17.84
CA GLU A 94 0.03 -8.38 -18.65
C GLU A 94 -0.56 -6.98 -18.83
N GLU A 95 -1.86 -6.90 -19.15
CA GLU A 95 -2.55 -5.62 -19.28
C GLU A 95 -2.58 -4.83 -17.96
N ASN A 96 -2.76 -5.51 -16.82
CA ASN A 96 -2.63 -4.88 -15.49
C ASN A 96 -1.22 -4.36 -15.24
N LEU A 97 -0.18 -5.16 -15.54
CA LEU A 97 1.21 -4.75 -15.37
C LEU A 97 1.54 -3.53 -16.25
N ASN A 98 1.14 -3.55 -17.53
CA ASN A 98 1.33 -2.42 -18.44
C ASN A 98 0.59 -1.16 -17.99
N PHE A 99 -0.65 -1.32 -17.49
CA PHE A 99 -1.42 -0.20 -16.94
C PHE A 99 -0.68 0.47 -15.79
N PHE A 100 -0.24 -0.32 -14.79
CA PHE A 100 0.48 0.23 -13.65
C PHE A 100 1.86 0.78 -14.04
N ALA A 101 2.59 0.13 -14.92
CA ALA A 101 3.86 0.64 -15.43
C ALA A 101 3.66 2.04 -16.07
N THR A 102 2.63 2.20 -16.89
CA THR A 102 2.29 3.49 -17.50
C THR A 102 1.94 4.55 -16.44
N VAL A 103 1.14 4.19 -15.42
CA VAL A 103 0.77 5.11 -14.33
C VAL A 103 1.99 5.58 -13.54
N PHE A 104 2.99 4.72 -13.37
CA PHE A 104 4.24 5.03 -12.68
C PHE A 104 5.36 5.54 -13.59
N HIS A 105 5.06 5.83 -14.86
CA HIS A 105 6.01 6.33 -15.86
C HIS A 105 7.24 5.43 -16.05
N THR A 106 7.02 4.13 -16.11
CA THR A 106 8.04 3.08 -16.34
C THR A 106 7.49 2.04 -17.31
N THR A 107 8.27 1.01 -17.62
CA THR A 107 7.85 -0.12 -18.46
C THR A 107 8.03 -1.46 -17.73
N ILE A 108 7.40 -2.52 -18.24
CA ILE A 108 7.58 -3.88 -17.68
C ILE A 108 9.04 -4.32 -17.92
N GLU A 109 9.62 -4.00 -19.08
CA GLU A 109 11.00 -4.37 -19.43
C GLU A 109 12.01 -3.79 -18.45
N GLU A 110 11.86 -2.51 -18.05
CA GLU A 110 12.71 -1.87 -17.04
C GLU A 110 12.62 -2.53 -15.67
N ASN A 111 11.49 -3.14 -15.35
CA ASN A 111 11.22 -3.77 -14.06
C ASN A 111 11.10 -5.30 -14.15
N TYR A 112 11.54 -5.89 -15.27
CA TYR A 112 11.35 -7.31 -15.54
C TYR A 112 11.92 -8.20 -14.43
N ASP A 113 13.10 -7.89 -13.92
CA ASP A 113 13.75 -8.65 -12.85
C ASP A 113 12.96 -8.65 -11.52
N LEU A 114 12.18 -7.59 -11.26
CA LEU A 114 11.32 -7.51 -10.08
C LEU A 114 10.05 -8.36 -10.23
N VAL A 115 9.51 -8.49 -11.44
CA VAL A 115 8.20 -9.12 -11.66
C VAL A 115 8.30 -10.59 -12.06
N ARG A 116 9.38 -11.02 -12.73
CA ARG A 116 9.53 -12.38 -13.26
C ARG A 116 9.41 -13.48 -12.20
N ASP A 117 10.01 -13.26 -11.04
CA ASP A 117 10.05 -14.27 -9.98
C ASP A 117 8.72 -14.36 -9.22
N ILE A 118 8.00 -13.24 -9.14
CA ILE A 118 6.69 -13.15 -8.48
C ILE A 118 5.60 -13.75 -9.36
N TYR A 119 5.59 -13.39 -10.64
CA TYR A 119 4.52 -13.80 -11.54
C TYR A 119 4.81 -15.11 -12.27
N ARG A 120 6.01 -15.73 -12.06
CA ARG A 120 6.43 -16.98 -12.72
C ARG A 120 5.92 -17.05 -14.15
N THR A 121 6.08 -15.96 -14.88
CA THR A 121 5.79 -15.93 -16.29
C THR A 121 6.89 -16.74 -16.97
N ASP A 122 6.65 -18.05 -17.08
CA ASP A 122 7.46 -18.96 -17.85
C ASP A 122 7.85 -18.27 -19.16
N ARG A 123 9.14 -18.14 -19.39
CA ARG A 123 9.94 -17.85 -20.60
C ARG A 123 9.26 -17.28 -21.87
N THR A 124 7.99 -16.91 -21.82
CA THR A 124 7.16 -16.44 -22.92
C THR A 124 6.46 -15.10 -22.63
N PHE A 125 7.07 -14.25 -21.86
CA PHE A 125 6.84 -12.83 -21.93
C PHE A 125 7.80 -12.29 -23.03
N PRO A 126 7.35 -11.95 -24.22
CA PRO A 126 6.08 -11.45 -24.73
C PRO A 126 5.42 -12.29 -25.84
N GLN A 127 5.47 -13.60 -25.85
CA GLN A 127 5.11 -14.38 -27.05
C GLN A 127 3.77 -15.11 -27.04
N ALA A 128 2.99 -15.08 -26.01
CA ALA A 128 1.67 -15.73 -26.09
C ALA A 128 0.61 -14.96 -25.27
N PRO A 129 -0.53 -14.60 -25.88
CA PRO A 129 -1.67 -14.10 -25.17
C PRO A 129 -2.38 -15.28 -24.48
N ARG A 130 -1.79 -15.86 -23.44
CA ARG A 130 -2.53 -16.68 -22.50
C ARG A 130 -3.33 -15.73 -21.62
N ARG A 131 -4.57 -15.52 -22.01
CA ARG A 131 -5.58 -14.79 -21.22
C ARG A 131 -5.81 -15.48 -19.88
N ARG A 132 -4.86 -15.35 -18.94
CA ARG A 132 -5.13 -15.59 -17.54
C ARG A 132 -5.76 -14.32 -17.00
N ARG A 133 -7.08 -14.31 -16.95
CA ARG A 133 -7.83 -13.26 -16.26
C ARG A 133 -7.48 -13.33 -14.77
N CYS A 134 -7.36 -12.17 -14.14
CA CYS A 134 -7.24 -12.11 -12.70
C CYS A 134 -8.46 -12.77 -12.05
N PRO A 135 -8.29 -13.61 -11.02
CA PRO A 135 -9.44 -14.20 -10.33
C PRO A 135 -10.31 -13.06 -9.77
N ALA A 136 -11.61 -13.15 -10.02
CA ALA A 136 -12.57 -12.27 -9.36
C ALA A 136 -12.53 -12.51 -7.85
N ALA A 137 -12.57 -11.43 -7.08
CA ALA A 137 -12.62 -11.46 -5.62
C ALA A 137 -13.99 -11.91 -5.14
#